data_cb3e28b0a415c0ea9f3dedfa8ad48d2e
#
_entry.id   cb3e28b0a415c0ea9f3dedfa8ad48d2e
#
_cell.length_a   1.000
_cell.length_b   1.000
_cell.length_c   1.000
_cell.angle_alpha   90.00
_cell.angle_beta   90.00
_cell.angle_gamma   90.00
#
_symmetry.space_group_name_H-M   'P 1'
#
loop_
_entity.id
_entity.type
_entity.pdbx_description
1 polymer ?
#
loop_
_entity_poly.entity_id
_entity_poly.type
_entity_poly.pdbx_seq_one_letter_code
_entity_poly.pdbx_strand_id
1 'polypeptide(L)'
;MSTVDLDIVQEPVTAAEVAIYTASTASNFQSAKIVGGLCTNFSSTDTELMINIVQSTGSAATTNRYFGPKVIFAGEQDLLSAIAGSGIILKSGDSIVTIASIASNLSVKLSIVE
;
A
#
# COMPACT_ATOMS: atom_id res chain seq x y z
N MET A 1 14.92 -14.02 -15.86
CA MET A 1 13.97 -13.31 -14.98
C MET A 1 13.41 -12.12 -15.74
N SER A 2 12.11 -11.98 -15.79
CA SER A 2 11.49 -10.81 -16.37
C SER A 2 11.15 -9.82 -15.26
N THR A 3 11.34 -8.55 -15.52
CA THR A 3 10.98 -7.47 -14.62
C THR A 3 9.74 -6.80 -15.16
N VAL A 4 8.70 -6.70 -14.33
CA VAL A 4 7.44 -6.05 -14.68
C VAL A 4 7.22 -4.90 -13.72
N ASP A 5 7.07 -3.70 -14.26
CA ASP A 5 6.73 -2.52 -13.50
C ASP A 5 5.21 -2.36 -13.49
N LEU A 6 4.64 -2.30 -12.29
CA LEU A 6 3.20 -2.12 -12.10
C LEU A 6 2.94 -0.82 -11.36
N ASP A 7 2.01 -0.04 -11.87
CA ASP A 7 1.48 1.12 -11.16
C ASP A 7 0.13 0.75 -10.56
N ILE A 8 0.09 0.73 -9.24
CA ILE A 8 -1.13 0.41 -8.48
C ILE A 8 -1.73 1.71 -7.98
N VAL A 9 -3.01 1.90 -8.27
CA VAL A 9 -3.74 3.11 -7.85
C VAL A 9 -4.98 2.70 -7.08
N GLN A 10 -5.13 3.24 -5.88
CA GLN A 10 -6.36 3.13 -5.09
C GLN A 10 -6.95 4.52 -4.90
N GLU A 11 -8.07 4.77 -5.57
CA GLU A 11 -8.84 6.02 -5.48
C GLU A 11 -10.34 5.72 -5.40
N PRO A 12 -11.00 6.07 -4.33
CA PRO A 12 -10.47 6.53 -3.04
C PRO A 12 -10.03 5.38 -2.14
N VAL A 13 -9.21 5.66 -1.16
CA VAL A 13 -8.89 4.71 -0.10
C VAL A 13 -10.09 4.58 0.83
N THR A 14 -10.46 3.35 1.17
CA THR A 14 -11.64 3.10 2.00
C THR A 14 -11.28 3.09 3.49
N ALA A 15 -12.31 3.17 4.34
CA ALA A 15 -12.14 3.03 5.79
C ALA A 15 -12.05 1.56 6.23
N ALA A 16 -12.36 0.62 5.35
CA ALA A 16 -12.20 -0.81 5.59
C ALA A 16 -10.89 -1.30 4.95
N GLU A 17 -10.42 -2.48 5.36
CA GLU A 17 -9.27 -3.13 4.74
C GLU A 17 -9.56 -3.42 3.27
N VAL A 18 -8.68 -2.95 2.38
CA VAL A 18 -8.75 -3.27 0.97
C VAL A 18 -7.36 -3.67 0.48
N ALA A 19 -7.24 -4.86 -0.07
CA ALA A 19 -6.02 -5.29 -0.73
C ALA A 19 -5.95 -4.60 -2.09
N ILE A 20 -4.97 -3.72 -2.26
CA ILE A 20 -4.77 -3.01 -3.52
C ILE A 20 -3.81 -3.74 -4.46
N TYR A 21 -3.05 -4.68 -3.92
CA TYR A 21 -2.17 -5.55 -4.68
C TYR A 21 -2.02 -6.87 -3.94
N THR A 22 -2.08 -7.97 -4.67
CA THR A 22 -1.78 -9.31 -4.14
C THR A 22 -0.74 -9.97 -5.04
N ALA A 23 0.37 -10.39 -4.45
CA ALA A 23 1.44 -11.06 -5.17
C ALA A 23 0.94 -12.40 -5.74
N SER A 24 1.36 -12.70 -6.96
CA SER A 24 0.93 -13.89 -7.67
C SER A 24 1.24 -15.17 -6.89
N THR A 25 0.34 -16.16 -6.98
CA THR A 25 0.56 -17.51 -6.44
C THR A 25 1.05 -18.47 -7.51
N ALA A 26 1.33 -18.00 -8.72
CA ALA A 26 1.85 -18.83 -9.80
C ALA A 26 3.22 -19.42 -9.43
N SER A 27 3.48 -20.65 -9.86
CA SER A 27 4.70 -21.36 -9.49
C SER A 27 6.00 -20.70 -9.98
N ASN A 28 5.91 -19.88 -11.02
CA ASN A 28 7.05 -19.14 -11.57
C ASN A 28 7.24 -17.75 -10.94
N PHE A 29 6.37 -17.35 -10.03
CA PHE A 29 6.52 -16.07 -9.33
C PHE A 29 7.64 -16.18 -8.30
N GLN A 30 8.52 -15.19 -8.25
CA GLN A 30 9.62 -15.15 -7.30
C GLN A 30 9.37 -14.17 -6.16
N SER A 31 9.12 -12.92 -6.50
CA SER A 31 8.88 -11.87 -5.48
C SER A 31 8.38 -10.60 -6.16
N ALA A 32 7.85 -9.69 -5.35
CA ALA A 32 7.52 -8.33 -5.76
C ALA A 32 8.14 -7.34 -4.79
N LYS A 33 8.52 -6.16 -5.26
CA LYS A 33 9.15 -5.14 -4.44
C LYS A 33 8.48 -3.80 -4.68
N ILE A 34 8.19 -3.07 -3.60
CA ILE A 34 7.68 -1.71 -3.67
C ILE A 34 8.86 -0.77 -3.91
N VAL A 35 8.85 -0.04 -5.01
CA VAL A 35 9.95 0.86 -5.39
C VAL A 35 9.57 2.33 -5.41
N GLY A 36 8.29 2.66 -5.26
CA GLY A 36 7.82 4.03 -5.19
C GLY A 36 6.43 4.11 -4.61
N GLY A 37 6.04 5.26 -4.10
CA GLY A 37 4.71 5.44 -3.56
C GLY A 37 4.38 6.90 -3.32
N LEU A 38 3.09 7.21 -3.34
CA LEU A 38 2.56 8.54 -3.09
C LEU A 38 1.16 8.41 -2.52
N CYS A 39 0.90 9.13 -1.43
CA CYS A 39 -0.45 9.31 -0.90
C CYS A 39 -0.82 10.78 -1.01
N THR A 40 -1.98 11.07 -1.57
CA THR A 40 -2.51 12.42 -1.68
C THR A 40 -3.80 12.54 -0.88
N ASN A 41 -3.88 13.54 0.00
CA ASN A 41 -5.14 13.93 0.62
C ASN A 41 -5.76 15.05 -0.21
N PHE A 42 -6.75 14.71 -1.03
CA PHE A 42 -7.43 15.66 -1.89
C PHE A 42 -8.69 16.27 -1.25
N SER A 43 -8.87 16.03 0.04
CA SER A 43 -10.01 16.55 0.81
C SER A 43 -9.63 17.80 1.61
N SER A 44 -10.61 18.39 2.28
CA SER A 44 -10.41 19.51 3.20
C SER A 44 -10.25 19.07 4.67
N THR A 45 -10.14 17.75 4.90
CA THR A 45 -10.08 17.17 6.25
C THR A 45 -8.82 16.33 6.41
N ASP A 46 -8.07 16.53 7.49
CA ASP A 46 -6.92 15.70 7.83
C ASP A 46 -7.38 14.25 8.01
N THR A 47 -6.64 13.32 7.42
CA THR A 47 -7.03 11.92 7.37
C THR A 47 -5.81 11.04 7.62
N GLU A 48 -5.95 10.01 8.44
CA GLU A 48 -4.88 9.06 8.72
C GLU A 48 -4.85 7.95 7.68
N LEU A 49 -3.64 7.54 7.30
CA LEU A 49 -3.39 6.40 6.42
C LEU A 49 -2.65 5.31 7.18
N MET A 50 -3.05 4.08 6.96
CA MET A 50 -2.36 2.87 7.40
C MET A 50 -2.12 1.95 6.22
N ILE A 51 -0.92 1.35 6.15
CA ILE A 51 -0.57 0.36 5.14
C ILE A 51 0.00 -0.87 5.83
N ASN A 52 -0.56 -2.03 5.51
CA ASN A 52 -0.13 -3.31 6.04
C ASN A 52 0.31 -4.22 4.89
N ILE A 53 1.31 -5.06 5.17
CA ILE A 53 1.69 -6.16 4.29
C ILE A 53 1.16 -7.44 4.96
N VAL A 54 0.16 -8.05 4.34
CA VAL A 54 -0.59 -9.15 4.93
C VAL A 54 -0.22 -10.45 4.23
N GLN A 55 0.13 -11.47 5.01
CA GLN A 55 0.40 -12.81 4.47
C GLN A 55 -0.87 -13.44 3.91
N SER A 56 -0.71 -14.41 3.01
CA SER A 56 -1.80 -14.95 2.18
C SER A 56 -3.03 -15.45 2.95
N THR A 57 -2.88 -15.84 4.21
CA THR A 57 -4.00 -16.34 5.04
C THR A 57 -4.29 -15.43 6.22
N GLY A 58 -3.69 -14.24 6.24
CA GLY A 58 -3.80 -13.33 7.36
C GLY A 58 -4.79 -12.21 7.16
N SER A 59 -4.79 -11.30 8.10
CA SER A 59 -5.54 -10.05 8.08
C SER A 59 -4.69 -8.93 8.64
N ALA A 60 -5.08 -7.68 8.38
CA ALA A 60 -4.34 -6.52 8.89
C ALA A 60 -4.33 -6.51 10.42
N ALA A 61 -3.15 -6.30 10.96
CA ALA A 61 -2.91 -6.25 12.41
C ALA A 61 -1.73 -5.32 12.69
N THR A 62 -1.54 -4.95 13.96
CA THR A 62 -0.39 -4.11 14.33
C THR A 62 0.94 -4.79 14.03
N THR A 63 0.98 -6.12 14.05
CA THR A 63 2.21 -6.89 13.79
C THR A 63 2.67 -6.89 12.33
N ASN A 64 1.78 -6.58 11.39
CA ASN A 64 2.12 -6.49 9.96
C ASN A 64 1.95 -5.07 9.39
N ARG A 65 1.89 -4.08 10.27
CA ARG A 65 1.80 -2.67 9.88
C ARG A 65 3.18 -2.14 9.48
N TYR A 66 3.27 -1.58 8.28
CA TYR A 66 4.51 -1.00 7.74
C TYR A 66 4.46 0.50 7.63
N PHE A 67 3.25 1.10 7.69
CA PHE A 67 3.08 2.54 7.60
C PHE A 67 1.88 2.98 8.45
N GLY A 68 2.09 3.99 9.26
CA GLY A 68 1.03 4.63 10.02
C GLY A 68 0.57 3.90 11.28
N PRO A 69 -0.52 4.34 11.86
CA PRO A 69 -1.36 5.45 11.37
C PRO A 69 -0.60 6.77 11.32
N LYS A 70 -0.65 7.42 10.17
CA LYS A 70 -0.02 8.71 9.96
C LYS A 70 -1.03 9.69 9.38
N VAL A 71 -1.09 10.89 9.95
CA VAL A 71 -1.95 11.95 9.46
C VAL A 71 -1.38 12.52 8.16
N ILE A 72 -2.19 12.51 7.12
CA ILE A 72 -1.93 13.21 5.87
C ILE A 72 -2.80 14.47 5.92
N PHE A 73 -2.19 15.62 6.04
CA PHE A 73 -2.92 16.86 6.19
C PHE A 73 -3.71 17.20 4.92
N ALA A 74 -4.83 17.90 5.12
CA ALA A 74 -5.70 18.30 4.01
C ALA A 74 -4.90 19.01 2.90
N GLY A 75 -5.07 18.55 1.66
CA GLY A 75 -4.39 19.12 0.50
C GLY A 75 -2.92 18.74 0.33
N GLU A 76 -2.36 17.91 1.23
CA GLU A 76 -0.95 17.54 1.19
C GLU A 76 -0.72 16.14 0.65
N GLN A 77 0.56 15.84 0.39
CA GLN A 77 1.02 14.55 -0.13
C GLN A 77 2.11 13.97 0.77
N ASP A 78 2.20 12.64 0.79
CA ASP A 78 3.28 11.90 1.45
C ASP A 78 3.90 10.94 0.45
N LEU A 79 5.21 10.95 0.34
CA LEU A 79 5.94 10.10 -0.61
C LEU A 79 6.05 8.64 -0.16
N LEU A 80 5.48 8.28 0.97
CA LEU A 80 5.49 6.92 1.50
C LEU A 80 6.89 6.30 1.57
N SER A 81 7.89 7.12 1.90
CA SER A 81 9.29 6.70 1.91
C SER A 81 9.57 5.60 2.94
N ALA A 82 8.70 5.46 3.94
CA ALA A 82 8.84 4.38 4.92
C ALA A 82 8.65 2.99 4.32
N ILE A 83 7.97 2.88 3.17
CA ILE A 83 7.77 1.61 2.46
C ILE A 83 8.43 1.62 1.07
N ALA A 84 8.38 2.74 0.37
CA ALA A 84 9.02 2.88 -0.93
C ALA A 84 10.54 2.92 -0.74
N GLY A 85 11.26 2.03 -1.41
CA GLY A 85 12.71 1.97 -1.32
C GLY A 85 13.25 1.38 -0.02
N SER A 86 12.40 0.91 0.88
CA SER A 86 12.83 0.30 2.16
C SER A 86 13.32 -1.14 2.00
N GLY A 87 13.18 -1.73 0.82
CA GLY A 87 13.56 -3.10 0.57
C GLY A 87 12.50 -4.13 0.95
N ILE A 88 11.28 -3.70 1.16
CA ILE A 88 10.17 -4.62 1.46
C ILE A 88 9.93 -5.52 0.25
N ILE A 89 9.99 -6.82 0.49
CA ILE A 89 9.76 -7.84 -0.53
C ILE A 89 8.50 -8.61 -0.19
N LEU A 90 7.59 -8.68 -1.17
CA LEU A 90 6.38 -9.48 -1.05
C LEU A 90 6.63 -10.85 -1.62
N LYS A 91 6.25 -11.87 -0.87
CA LYS A 91 6.30 -13.26 -1.30
C LYS A 91 4.96 -13.64 -1.94
N SER A 92 4.93 -14.79 -2.58
CA SER A 92 3.72 -15.33 -3.19
C SER A 92 2.53 -15.24 -2.23
N GLY A 93 1.43 -14.64 -2.69
CA GLY A 93 0.19 -14.51 -1.93
C GLY A 93 0.14 -13.36 -0.93
N ASP A 94 1.25 -12.66 -0.68
CA ASP A 94 1.23 -11.50 0.20
C ASP A 94 0.44 -10.35 -0.44
N SER A 95 -0.25 -9.57 0.37
CA SER A 95 -1.08 -8.46 -0.08
C SER A 95 -0.65 -7.14 0.55
N ILE A 96 -0.77 -6.06 -0.21
CA ILE A 96 -0.67 -4.70 0.31
C ILE A 96 -2.09 -4.23 0.61
N VAL A 97 -2.34 -3.89 1.87
CA VAL A 97 -3.66 -3.46 2.35
C VAL A 97 -3.58 -2.02 2.80
N THR A 98 -4.52 -1.20 2.35
CA THR A 98 -4.62 0.21 2.74
C THR A 98 -5.90 0.47 3.52
N ILE A 99 -5.82 1.35 4.51
CA ILE A 99 -6.94 1.77 5.35
C ILE A 99 -6.82 3.26 5.59
N ALA A 100 -7.91 4.01 5.41
CA ALA A 100 -8.00 5.42 5.77
C ALA A 100 -8.95 5.62 6.94
N SER A 101 -8.64 6.57 7.82
CA SER A 101 -9.54 6.90 8.95
C SER A 101 -10.86 7.49 8.50
N ILE A 102 -10.88 8.15 7.35
CA ILE A 102 -12.09 8.69 6.72
C ILE A 102 -12.09 8.23 5.26
N ALA A 103 -13.17 7.56 4.85
CA ALA A 103 -13.29 7.06 3.49
C ALA A 103 -13.30 8.19 2.46
N SER A 104 -12.76 7.93 1.29
CA SER A 104 -12.82 8.79 0.10
C SER A 104 -12.00 10.08 0.16
N ASN A 105 -11.12 10.24 1.16
CA ASN A 105 -10.29 11.43 1.30
C ASN A 105 -8.88 11.27 0.73
N LEU A 106 -8.40 10.04 0.62
CA LEU A 106 -7.02 9.75 0.20
C LEU A 106 -6.97 8.99 -1.10
N SER A 107 -5.91 9.22 -1.86
CA SER A 107 -5.53 8.43 -3.02
C SER A 107 -4.13 7.88 -2.77
N VAL A 108 -3.90 6.61 -3.04
CA VAL A 108 -2.60 5.95 -2.89
C VAL A 108 -2.17 5.42 -4.25
N LYS A 109 -0.94 5.71 -4.63
CA LYS A 109 -0.29 5.17 -5.83
C LYS A 109 0.99 4.47 -5.40
N LEU A 110 1.21 3.27 -5.90
CA LEU A 110 2.43 2.50 -5.64
C LEU A 110 3.03 2.01 -6.95
N SER A 111 4.35 2.01 -7.02
CA SER A 111 5.10 1.38 -8.11
C SER A 111 5.71 0.11 -7.59
N ILE A 112 5.47 -1.00 -8.27
CA ILE A 112 5.87 -2.34 -7.85
C ILE A 112 6.64 -3.00 -8.99
N VAL A 113 7.74 -3.65 -8.65
CA VAL A 113 8.55 -4.44 -9.57
C VAL A 113 8.43 -5.91 -9.18
N GLU A 114 8.02 -6.74 -10.14
CA GLU A 114 7.94 -8.19 -9.97
C GLU A 114 9.12 -8.91 -10.60
#